data_17cd7dd0500f1346f935bf9555d4a403
#
_entry.id   17cd7dd0500f1346f935bf9555d4a403
#
_cell.length_a   1.000
_cell.length_b   1.000
_cell.length_c   1.000
_cell.angle_alpha   90.00
_cell.angle_beta   90.00
_cell.angle_gamma   90.00
#
_symmetry.space_group_name_H-M   'P 1'
#
loop_
_entity.id
_entity.type
_entity.pdbx_description
1 polymer ?
#
loop_
_entity_poly.entity_id
_entity_poly.type
_entity_poly.pdbx_seq_one_letter_code
_entity_poly.pdbx_strand_id
1 'polypeptide(L)'
;MSHVISVVSGPAATVELSAAPGQVTIVGSATGLVRLTGQLHWTGHAPITASRLNRVAGVLQLSYRCAAASPCTGNYRLVVPWRTAVVLHQPAGHVVISGLAGPLRITAHSADISATGLRTPSMQVAISSGHMSATFAAAPRHLAVSLTSAQATFRLPAGTGYAISSRVTAGYLQVGIPQVAGAAHNIAVRIDSGELALLSG
;
A
#
# COMPACT_ATOMS: atom_id res chain seq x y z
N MET A 1 22.42 17.01 -0.65
CA MET A 1 22.69 16.47 0.71
C MET A 1 22.02 15.11 0.84
N SER A 2 22.52 14.24 1.69
CA SER A 2 21.90 12.94 1.94
C SER A 2 21.94 12.56 3.41
N HIS A 3 20.96 11.74 3.83
CA HIS A 3 20.85 11.20 5.19
C HIS A 3 20.44 9.74 5.15
N VAL A 4 21.13 8.90 5.92
CA VAL A 4 20.80 7.48 6.07
C VAL A 4 19.82 7.34 7.22
N ILE A 5 18.74 6.62 6.98
CA ILE A 5 17.71 6.31 7.95
C ILE A 5 17.88 4.87 8.41
N SER A 6 17.86 4.65 9.71
CA SER A 6 17.80 3.32 10.28
C SER A 6 16.93 3.36 11.54
N VAL A 7 15.80 2.68 11.49
CA VAL A 7 14.88 2.52 12.62
C VAL A 7 14.64 1.02 12.84
N VAL A 8 14.86 0.57 14.07
CA VAL A 8 14.52 -0.78 14.49
C VAL A 8 13.59 -0.68 15.69
N SER A 9 12.46 -1.34 15.61
CA SER A 9 11.46 -1.38 16.67
C SER A 9 11.11 -2.83 17.00
N GLY A 10 10.65 -3.07 18.22
CA GLY A 10 9.97 -4.29 18.60
C GLY A 10 8.67 -4.51 17.79
N PRO A 11 7.92 -5.56 18.10
CA PRO A 11 6.67 -5.85 17.40
C PRO A 11 5.70 -4.66 17.52
N ALA A 12 5.09 -4.31 16.40
CA ALA A 12 4.03 -3.32 16.33
C ALA A 12 2.80 -3.97 15.68
N ALA A 13 1.61 -3.66 16.18
CA ALA A 13 0.35 -4.13 15.61
C ALA A 13 0.10 -3.43 14.25
N THR A 14 0.47 -2.17 14.17
CA THR A 14 0.33 -1.33 12.97
C THR A 14 1.60 -0.54 12.73
N VAL A 15 2.03 -0.46 11.48
CA VAL A 15 3.08 0.46 11.02
C VAL A 15 2.48 1.44 10.04
N GLU A 16 2.57 2.73 10.36
CA GLU A 16 2.16 3.83 9.49
C GLU A 16 3.41 4.47 8.90
N LEU A 17 3.56 4.43 7.58
CA LEU A 17 4.65 5.06 6.84
C LEU A 17 4.12 6.19 5.95
N SER A 18 4.49 7.41 6.27
CA SER A 18 4.35 8.57 5.38
C SER A 18 5.70 8.85 4.74
N ALA A 19 5.87 8.40 3.51
CA ALA A 19 7.13 8.51 2.79
C ALA A 19 7.24 9.85 2.03
N ALA A 20 8.47 10.35 1.86
CA ALA A 20 8.76 11.36 0.84
C ALA A 20 8.67 10.72 -0.57
N PRO A 21 8.54 11.51 -1.65
CA PRO A 21 8.60 10.98 -3.02
C PRO A 21 9.80 10.08 -3.24
N GLY A 22 9.64 9.01 -4.02
CA GLY A 22 10.74 8.09 -4.33
C GLY A 22 10.34 6.62 -4.30
N GLN A 23 11.20 5.75 -3.81
CA GLN A 23 10.96 4.31 -3.81
C GLN A 23 10.68 3.77 -2.40
N VAL A 24 9.64 2.96 -2.29
CA VAL A 24 9.28 2.25 -1.05
C VAL A 24 9.21 0.76 -1.33
N THR A 25 9.99 -0.03 -0.60
CA THR A 25 9.89 -1.50 -0.62
C THR A 25 9.40 -1.99 0.74
N ILE A 26 8.29 -2.72 0.77
CA ILE A 26 7.71 -3.30 1.99
C ILE A 26 7.74 -4.81 1.88
N VAL A 27 8.34 -5.47 2.87
CA VAL A 27 8.50 -6.93 2.89
C VAL A 27 7.92 -7.50 4.17
N GLY A 28 6.97 -8.41 4.03
CA GLY A 28 6.52 -9.26 5.14
C GLY A 28 7.56 -10.31 5.51
N SER A 29 7.89 -10.43 6.76
CA SER A 29 8.92 -11.34 7.26
C SER A 29 8.41 -12.17 8.44
N ALA A 30 9.03 -13.32 8.66
CA ALA A 30 8.78 -14.13 9.85
C ALA A 30 9.43 -13.56 11.13
N THR A 31 10.29 -12.54 11.00
CA THR A 31 10.93 -11.88 12.14
C THR A 31 9.91 -11.07 12.94
N GLY A 32 10.04 -11.07 14.28
CA GLY A 32 9.17 -10.28 15.16
C GLY A 32 9.50 -8.79 15.24
N LEU A 33 10.42 -8.30 14.40
CA LEU A 33 10.92 -6.92 14.45
C LEU A 33 10.45 -6.12 13.25
N VAL A 34 10.16 -4.84 13.48
CA VAL A 34 10.01 -3.84 12.42
C VAL A 34 11.35 -3.18 12.18
N ARG A 35 11.80 -3.19 10.93
CA ARG A 35 13.05 -2.53 10.51
C ARG A 35 12.77 -1.64 9.31
N LEU A 36 13.06 -0.36 9.45
CA LEU A 36 13.12 0.58 8.35
C LEU A 36 14.57 0.98 8.10
N THR A 37 15.02 0.84 6.88
CA THR A 37 16.28 1.41 6.38
C THR A 37 15.98 2.26 5.17
N GLY A 38 16.75 3.30 4.96
CA GLY A 38 16.53 4.16 3.80
C GLY A 38 17.58 5.24 3.66
N GLN A 39 17.44 5.99 2.57
CA GLN A 39 18.27 7.13 2.26
C GLN A 39 17.40 8.26 1.73
N LEU A 40 17.57 9.42 2.31
CA LEU A 40 16.95 10.67 1.86
C LEU A 40 18.00 11.52 1.14
N HIS A 41 17.59 12.08 0.01
CA HIS A 41 18.36 13.06 -0.74
C HIS A 41 17.56 14.35 -0.85
N TRP A 42 18.20 15.50 -0.68
CA TRP A 42 17.52 16.80 -0.79
C TRP A 42 18.45 17.91 -1.22
N THR A 43 17.87 18.99 -1.70
CA THR A 43 18.53 20.27 -1.94
C THR A 43 17.80 21.34 -1.13
N GLY A 44 18.53 22.29 -0.56
CA GLY A 44 17.95 23.31 0.30
C GLY A 44 17.78 22.85 1.75
N HIS A 45 16.58 23.00 2.30
CA HIS A 45 16.31 22.66 3.69
C HIS A 45 16.18 21.15 3.91
N ALA A 46 16.63 20.68 5.05
CA ALA A 46 16.56 19.27 5.42
C ALA A 46 15.10 18.78 5.52
N PRO A 47 14.82 17.52 5.12
CA PRO A 47 13.52 16.90 5.30
C PRO A 47 13.10 16.83 6.75
N ILE A 48 11.79 16.88 6.99
CA ILE A 48 11.19 16.69 8.31
C ILE A 48 11.05 15.19 8.54
N THR A 49 11.71 14.68 9.57
CA THR A 49 11.68 13.26 9.93
C THR A 49 11.11 13.06 11.33
N ALA A 50 10.23 12.09 11.49
CA ALA A 50 9.68 11.72 12.78
C ALA A 50 9.50 10.20 12.88
N SER A 51 9.82 9.65 14.04
CA SER A 51 9.56 8.25 14.40
C SER A 51 8.93 8.24 15.79
N ARG A 52 7.73 7.69 15.91
CA ARG A 52 6.99 7.61 17.17
C ARG A 52 6.38 6.23 17.35
N LEU A 53 6.64 5.62 18.49
CA LEU A 53 5.99 4.38 18.91
C LEU A 53 4.95 4.68 20.00
N ASN A 54 3.68 4.52 19.66
CA ASN A 54 2.61 4.49 20.66
C ASN A 54 2.48 3.06 21.18
N ARG A 55 3.02 2.79 22.36
CA ARG A 55 3.03 1.45 22.96
C ARG A 55 1.64 0.96 23.40
N VAL A 56 0.74 1.87 23.74
CA VAL A 56 -0.63 1.52 24.17
C VAL A 56 -1.45 1.05 22.97
N ALA A 57 -1.37 1.79 21.86
CA ALA A 57 -2.07 1.43 20.62
C ALA A 57 -1.31 0.40 19.76
N GLY A 58 -0.06 0.12 20.07
CA GLY A 58 0.80 -0.76 19.27
C GLY A 58 1.11 -0.18 17.88
N VAL A 59 1.10 1.16 17.72
CA VAL A 59 1.28 1.83 16.43
C VAL A 59 2.66 2.46 16.34
N LEU A 60 3.43 2.07 15.35
CA LEU A 60 4.68 2.73 14.96
C LEU A 60 4.42 3.69 13.79
N GLN A 61 4.57 4.98 14.06
CA GLN A 61 4.44 6.03 13.05
C GLN A 61 5.82 6.47 12.56
N LEU A 62 6.01 6.43 11.25
CA LEU A 62 7.24 6.82 10.55
C LEU A 62 6.87 7.88 9.51
N SER A 63 7.41 9.08 9.65
CA SER A 63 7.08 10.20 8.77
C SER A 63 8.34 10.85 8.22
N TYR A 64 8.41 10.95 6.89
CA TYR A 64 9.51 11.53 6.12
C TYR A 64 8.92 12.44 5.06
N ARG A 65 9.03 13.74 5.26
CA ARG A 65 8.44 14.76 4.37
C ARG A 65 9.48 15.76 3.92
N CYS A 66 9.40 16.18 2.66
CA CYS A 66 10.21 17.28 2.17
C CYS A 66 9.86 18.56 2.93
N ALA A 67 10.85 19.40 3.19
CA ALA A 67 10.61 20.74 3.69
C ALA A 67 9.95 21.60 2.59
N ALA A 68 9.20 22.61 2.98
CA ALA A 68 8.56 23.52 2.03
C ALA A 68 9.60 24.11 1.06
N ALA A 69 9.25 24.17 -0.22
CA ALA A 69 10.11 24.68 -1.30
C ALA A 69 11.48 24.00 -1.45
N SER A 70 11.69 22.83 -0.83
CA SER A 70 12.94 22.08 -0.93
C SER A 70 12.65 20.67 -1.47
N PRO A 71 13.01 20.37 -2.72
CA PRO A 71 12.79 19.05 -3.28
C PRO A 71 13.60 18.00 -2.53
N CYS A 72 12.97 16.88 -2.25
CA CYS A 72 13.63 15.72 -1.67
C CYS A 72 13.08 14.42 -2.26
N THR A 73 13.90 13.39 -2.22
CA THR A 73 13.53 12.03 -2.61
C THR A 73 14.04 11.05 -1.56
N GLY A 74 13.30 9.94 -1.40
CA GLY A 74 13.68 8.91 -0.45
C GLY A 74 13.58 7.52 -1.04
N ASN A 75 14.53 6.67 -0.67
CA ASN A 75 14.48 5.24 -0.94
C ASN A 75 14.36 4.52 0.39
N TYR A 76 13.27 3.76 0.58
CA TYR A 76 12.96 3.11 1.85
C TYR A 76 12.78 1.62 1.68
N ARG A 77 13.31 0.86 2.62
CA ARG A 77 13.03 -0.56 2.78
C ARG A 77 12.47 -0.82 4.16
N LEU A 78 11.18 -1.16 4.22
CA LEU A 78 10.46 -1.50 5.44
C LEU A 78 10.26 -3.02 5.50
N VAL A 79 10.84 -3.65 6.51
CA VAL A 79 10.60 -5.06 6.83
C VAL A 79 9.71 -5.12 8.06
N VAL A 80 8.59 -5.81 7.96
CA VAL A 80 7.62 -5.96 9.05
C VAL A 80 7.29 -7.42 9.30
N PRO A 81 6.86 -7.80 10.51
CA PRO A 81 6.21 -9.08 10.71
C PRO A 81 5.04 -9.22 9.71
N TRP A 82 4.95 -10.33 9.02
CA TRP A 82 4.01 -10.52 7.90
C TRP A 82 2.54 -10.27 8.24
N ARG A 83 2.15 -10.39 9.53
CA ARG A 83 0.78 -10.12 10.04
C ARG A 83 0.56 -8.68 10.52
N THR A 84 1.58 -7.84 10.53
CA THR A 84 1.47 -6.43 10.92
C THR A 84 0.58 -5.69 9.95
N ALA A 85 -0.34 -4.88 10.47
CA ALA A 85 -1.10 -3.95 9.65
C ALA A 85 -0.17 -2.85 9.12
N VAL A 86 -0.30 -2.53 7.83
CA VAL A 86 0.51 -1.49 7.20
C VAL A 86 -0.38 -0.40 6.61
N VAL A 87 -0.10 0.84 6.97
CA VAL A 87 -0.70 2.03 6.36
C VAL A 87 0.40 2.80 5.65
N LEU A 88 0.29 2.95 4.34
CA LEU A 88 1.25 3.65 3.49
C LEU A 88 0.62 4.91 2.90
N HIS A 89 1.29 6.04 3.07
CA HIS A 89 1.02 7.29 2.37
C HIS A 89 2.22 7.61 1.47
N GLN A 90 2.00 7.55 0.15
CA GLN A 90 3.03 7.76 -0.87
C GLN A 90 2.61 8.89 -1.81
N PRO A 91 3.28 10.05 -1.79
CA PRO A 91 2.93 11.15 -2.67
C PRO A 91 3.29 10.86 -4.14
N ALA A 92 4.47 10.29 -4.41
CA ALA A 92 4.88 9.95 -5.76
C ALA A 92 6.02 8.92 -5.77
N GLY A 93 6.13 8.14 -6.85
CA GLY A 93 7.25 7.23 -7.09
C GLY A 93 6.83 5.77 -7.21
N HIS A 94 7.71 4.86 -6.80
CA HIS A 94 7.51 3.43 -6.96
C HIS A 94 7.33 2.73 -5.62
N VAL A 95 6.34 1.84 -5.53
CA VAL A 95 6.06 1.04 -4.34
C VAL A 95 6.10 -0.44 -4.70
N VAL A 96 6.92 -1.20 -3.97
CA VAL A 96 6.98 -2.66 -4.09
C VAL A 96 6.59 -3.28 -2.76
N ILE A 97 5.58 -4.14 -2.75
CA ILE A 97 5.07 -4.82 -1.55
C ILE A 97 5.10 -6.31 -1.77
N SER A 98 5.59 -7.06 -0.80
CA SER A 98 5.61 -8.52 -0.90
C SER A 98 5.32 -9.23 0.42
N GLY A 99 4.60 -10.36 0.34
CA GLY A 99 4.45 -11.33 1.41
C GLY A 99 3.70 -10.83 2.67
N LEU A 100 2.82 -9.84 2.54
CA LEU A 100 2.01 -9.36 3.66
C LEU A 100 0.75 -10.23 3.85
N ALA A 101 0.40 -10.45 5.12
CA ALA A 101 -0.83 -11.11 5.54
C ALA A 101 -1.63 -10.32 6.60
N GLY A 102 -1.11 -9.18 7.06
CA GLY A 102 -1.85 -8.20 7.86
C GLY A 102 -2.70 -7.28 6.99
N PRO A 103 -3.62 -6.50 7.60
CA PRO A 103 -4.38 -5.47 6.89
C PRO A 103 -3.46 -4.47 6.17
N LEU A 104 -3.86 -4.03 4.97
CA LEU A 104 -3.06 -3.12 4.15
C LEU A 104 -3.92 -1.95 3.70
N ARG A 105 -3.46 -0.73 3.98
CA ARG A 105 -4.05 0.50 3.46
C ARG A 105 -2.99 1.29 2.71
N ILE A 106 -3.31 1.69 1.48
CA ILE A 106 -2.44 2.48 0.62
C ILE A 106 -3.19 3.73 0.17
N THR A 107 -2.57 4.87 0.36
CA THR A 107 -3.00 6.13 -0.24
C THR A 107 -1.84 6.69 -1.05
N ALA A 108 -2.04 6.84 -2.34
CA ALA A 108 -1.00 7.32 -3.25
C ALA A 108 -1.55 8.41 -4.20
N HIS A 109 -0.71 9.40 -4.51
CA HIS A 109 -1.09 10.43 -5.48
C HIS A 109 -0.64 10.06 -6.89
N SER A 110 0.67 9.96 -7.13
CA SER A 110 1.25 9.65 -8.45
C SER A 110 2.26 8.53 -8.28
N ALA A 111 1.79 7.28 -8.23
CA ALA A 111 2.67 6.16 -7.92
C ALA A 111 2.40 4.93 -8.79
N ASP A 112 3.49 4.20 -9.05
CA ASP A 112 3.44 2.87 -9.63
C ASP A 112 3.63 1.84 -8.50
N ILE A 113 2.62 1.00 -8.30
CA ILE A 113 2.55 0.07 -7.17
C ILE A 113 2.54 -1.36 -7.68
N SER A 114 3.48 -2.16 -7.20
CA SER A 114 3.52 -3.60 -7.41
C SER A 114 3.41 -4.33 -6.08
N ALA A 115 2.36 -5.14 -5.92
CA ALA A 115 2.12 -5.91 -4.71
C ALA A 115 1.98 -7.40 -5.05
N THR A 116 2.77 -8.26 -4.40
CA THR A 116 2.83 -9.68 -4.77
C THR A 116 2.71 -10.60 -3.56
N GLY A 117 2.07 -11.75 -3.78
CA GLY A 117 1.95 -12.80 -2.77
C GLY A 117 1.15 -12.38 -1.54
N LEU A 118 0.16 -11.51 -1.71
CA LEU A 118 -0.66 -11.00 -0.63
C LEU A 118 -1.58 -12.06 -0.06
N ARG A 119 -1.63 -12.13 1.27
CA ARG A 119 -2.58 -12.95 2.06
C ARG A 119 -3.40 -12.07 3.00
N THR A 120 -3.45 -10.76 2.71
CA THR A 120 -4.13 -9.76 3.53
C THR A 120 -5.65 -10.00 3.58
N PRO A 121 -6.25 -10.05 4.77
CA PRO A 121 -7.70 -10.21 4.90
C PRO A 121 -8.47 -8.95 4.49
N SER A 122 -7.85 -7.77 4.59
CA SER A 122 -8.45 -6.50 4.23
C SER A 122 -7.42 -5.61 3.53
N MET A 123 -7.79 -5.12 2.35
CA MET A 123 -6.98 -4.15 1.61
C MET A 123 -7.83 -2.95 1.21
N GLN A 124 -7.31 -1.76 1.47
CA GLN A 124 -7.90 -0.50 1.02
C GLN A 124 -6.86 0.26 0.21
N VAL A 125 -7.24 0.65 -1.00
CA VAL A 125 -6.37 1.37 -1.93
C VAL A 125 -7.07 2.60 -2.44
N ALA A 126 -6.41 3.74 -2.36
CA ALA A 126 -6.82 4.98 -2.98
C ALA A 126 -5.66 5.54 -3.80
N ILE A 127 -5.85 5.67 -5.11
CA ILE A 127 -4.82 6.16 -6.05
C ILE A 127 -5.42 7.28 -6.88
N SER A 128 -4.75 8.44 -6.88
CA SER A 128 -5.18 9.56 -7.71
C SER A 128 -4.73 9.38 -9.16
N SER A 129 -3.47 9.04 -9.39
CA SER A 129 -2.92 8.74 -10.73
C SER A 129 -1.79 7.71 -10.66
N GLY A 130 -1.48 7.05 -11.76
CA GLY A 130 -0.45 6.02 -11.86
C GLY A 130 -1.03 4.62 -12.08
N HIS A 131 -0.21 3.60 -11.80
CA HIS A 131 -0.56 2.22 -12.08
C HIS A 131 -0.43 1.36 -10.83
N MET A 132 -1.31 0.36 -10.71
CA MET A 132 -1.20 -0.64 -9.66
C MET A 132 -1.38 -2.04 -10.21
N SER A 133 -0.49 -2.96 -9.81
CA SER A 133 -0.64 -4.39 -10.00
C SER A 133 -0.58 -5.09 -8.64
N ALA A 134 -1.58 -5.93 -8.35
CA ALA A 134 -1.58 -6.70 -7.11
C ALA A 134 -1.95 -8.17 -7.37
N THR A 135 -1.18 -9.09 -6.79
CA THR A 135 -1.47 -10.53 -6.82
C THR A 135 -1.71 -11.06 -5.41
N PHE A 136 -2.82 -11.77 -5.25
CA PHE A 136 -3.23 -12.36 -3.98
C PHE A 136 -2.96 -13.86 -3.99
N ALA A 137 -2.27 -14.33 -2.96
CA ALA A 137 -2.09 -15.76 -2.69
C ALA A 137 -3.22 -16.34 -1.82
N ALA A 138 -4.06 -15.49 -1.23
CA ALA A 138 -5.29 -15.88 -0.52
C ALA A 138 -6.36 -14.81 -0.78
N ALA A 139 -7.62 -15.24 -0.90
CA ALA A 139 -8.74 -14.35 -1.15
C ALA A 139 -8.94 -13.35 0.00
N PRO A 140 -8.94 -12.03 -0.27
CA PRO A 140 -9.22 -11.04 0.77
C PRO A 140 -10.71 -11.09 1.14
N ARG A 141 -11.02 -10.90 2.42
CA ARG A 141 -12.42 -10.74 2.86
C ARG A 141 -12.99 -9.39 2.42
N HIS A 142 -12.17 -8.35 2.44
CA HIS A 142 -12.56 -6.99 2.06
C HIS A 142 -11.49 -6.37 1.18
N LEU A 143 -11.87 -6.02 -0.04
CA LEU A 143 -11.03 -5.25 -0.96
C LEU A 143 -11.79 -3.98 -1.34
N ALA A 144 -11.26 -2.81 -0.98
CA ALA A 144 -11.81 -1.53 -1.37
C ALA A 144 -10.82 -0.79 -2.25
N VAL A 145 -11.24 -0.42 -3.45
CA VAL A 145 -10.41 0.25 -4.46
C VAL A 145 -11.08 1.55 -4.88
N SER A 146 -10.35 2.65 -4.78
CA SER A 146 -10.77 3.98 -5.26
C SER A 146 -9.73 4.54 -6.21
N LEU A 147 -10.12 4.77 -7.45
CA LEU A 147 -9.28 5.32 -8.51
C LEU A 147 -9.85 6.65 -8.98
N THR A 148 -9.01 7.70 -9.04
CA THR A 148 -9.43 9.00 -9.59
C THR A 148 -9.07 9.10 -11.07
N SER A 149 -7.79 8.91 -11.43
CA SER A 149 -7.28 8.89 -12.82
C SER A 149 -6.15 7.88 -12.94
N ALA A 150 -6.40 6.63 -12.52
CA ALA A 150 -5.39 5.60 -12.40
C ALA A 150 -5.82 4.29 -13.06
N GLN A 151 -4.87 3.42 -13.30
CA GLN A 151 -5.10 2.07 -13.78
C GLN A 151 -4.70 1.05 -12.72
N ALA A 152 -5.53 0.03 -12.52
CA ALA A 152 -5.21 -1.03 -11.57
C ALA A 152 -5.58 -2.42 -12.09
N THR A 153 -4.75 -3.40 -11.76
CA THR A 153 -5.02 -4.81 -12.05
C THR A 153 -4.85 -5.62 -10.77
N PHE A 154 -5.90 -6.32 -10.39
CA PHE A 154 -5.88 -7.23 -9.25
C PHE A 154 -6.07 -8.68 -9.74
N ARG A 155 -5.11 -9.54 -9.42
CA ARG A 155 -5.21 -10.98 -9.63
C ARG A 155 -5.59 -11.65 -8.33
N LEU A 156 -6.77 -12.27 -8.33
CA LEU A 156 -7.39 -12.88 -7.16
C LEU A 156 -7.44 -14.40 -7.33
N PRO A 157 -7.40 -15.18 -6.24
CA PRO A 157 -7.43 -16.63 -6.30
C PRO A 157 -8.62 -17.17 -7.08
N ALA A 158 -8.35 -18.13 -7.96
CA ALA A 158 -9.37 -18.84 -8.71
C ALA A 158 -10.31 -19.64 -7.79
N GLY A 159 -11.54 -19.90 -8.27
CA GLY A 159 -12.52 -20.75 -7.55
C GLY A 159 -13.18 -20.10 -6.35
N THR A 160 -12.87 -18.85 -6.04
CA THR A 160 -13.53 -18.08 -4.98
C THR A 160 -14.61 -17.18 -5.57
N GLY A 161 -15.80 -17.19 -4.96
CA GLY A 161 -16.89 -16.27 -5.30
C GLY A 161 -16.73 -14.94 -4.56
N TYR A 162 -16.99 -13.82 -5.25
CA TYR A 162 -16.88 -12.47 -4.70
C TYR A 162 -18.21 -11.71 -4.84
N ALA A 163 -18.61 -11.01 -3.78
CA ALA A 163 -19.69 -10.03 -3.84
C ALA A 163 -19.07 -8.69 -4.25
N ILE A 164 -19.43 -8.19 -5.44
CA ILE A 164 -18.84 -6.98 -6.01
C ILE A 164 -19.86 -5.86 -5.99
N SER A 165 -19.51 -4.73 -5.40
CA SER A 165 -20.22 -3.47 -5.51
C SER A 165 -19.34 -2.45 -6.23
N SER A 166 -19.85 -1.82 -7.28
CA SER A 166 -19.07 -0.89 -8.08
C SER A 166 -19.82 0.41 -8.36
N ARG A 167 -19.08 1.50 -8.37
CA ARG A 167 -19.52 2.80 -8.87
C ARG A 167 -18.45 3.34 -9.83
N VAL A 168 -18.81 3.45 -11.09
CA VAL A 168 -17.95 3.97 -12.16
C VAL A 168 -18.60 5.23 -12.71
N THR A 169 -17.90 6.36 -12.65
CA THR A 169 -18.37 7.64 -13.18
C THR A 169 -17.91 7.81 -14.63
N ALA A 170 -16.60 7.68 -14.88
CA ALA A 170 -16.00 7.65 -16.19
C ALA A 170 -14.82 6.66 -16.16
N GLY A 171 -14.77 5.71 -17.09
CA GLY A 171 -13.72 4.70 -17.12
C GLY A 171 -14.26 3.30 -17.34
N TYR A 172 -13.44 2.31 -17.02
CA TYR A 172 -13.75 0.93 -17.34
C TYR A 172 -13.48 -0.01 -16.15
N LEU A 173 -14.41 -0.93 -15.88
CA LEU A 173 -14.26 -2.02 -14.92
C LEU A 173 -14.37 -3.35 -15.65
N GLN A 174 -13.29 -4.09 -15.69
CA GLN A 174 -13.26 -5.48 -16.17
C GLN A 174 -13.37 -6.45 -15.00
N VAL A 175 -14.35 -7.36 -15.05
CA VAL A 175 -14.53 -8.40 -14.03
C VAL A 175 -14.37 -9.75 -14.67
N GLY A 176 -13.22 -10.40 -14.44
CA GLY A 176 -12.86 -11.74 -14.88
C GLY A 176 -12.80 -12.76 -13.74
N ILE A 177 -13.56 -12.52 -12.66
CA ILE A 177 -13.68 -13.41 -11.48
C ILE A 177 -15.13 -13.78 -11.23
N PRO A 178 -15.42 -14.94 -10.58
CA PRO A 178 -16.78 -15.34 -10.26
C PRO A 178 -17.49 -14.34 -9.33
N GLN A 179 -18.66 -13.84 -9.76
CA GLN A 179 -19.50 -12.96 -8.96
C GLN A 179 -20.59 -13.79 -8.27
N VAL A 180 -20.69 -13.68 -6.94
CA VAL A 180 -21.68 -14.40 -6.13
C VAL A 180 -22.28 -13.42 -5.14
N ALA A 181 -23.59 -13.22 -5.23
CA ALA A 181 -24.32 -12.35 -4.30
C ALA A 181 -24.23 -12.94 -2.87
N GLY A 182 -23.93 -12.10 -1.89
CA GLY A 182 -23.80 -12.51 -0.50
C GLY A 182 -22.54 -13.32 -0.17
N ALA A 183 -21.56 -13.39 -1.08
CA ALA A 183 -20.29 -14.05 -0.79
C ALA A 183 -19.58 -13.40 0.41
N ALA A 184 -18.81 -14.21 1.15
CA ALA A 184 -18.04 -13.75 2.30
C ALA A 184 -16.87 -12.81 1.91
N HIS A 185 -16.50 -12.79 0.62
CA HIS A 185 -15.43 -11.97 0.06
C HIS A 185 -16.05 -10.77 -0.67
N ASN A 186 -15.87 -9.58 -0.10
CA ASN A 186 -16.50 -8.36 -0.61
C ASN A 186 -15.47 -7.48 -1.34
N ILE A 187 -15.83 -7.02 -2.52
CA ILE A 187 -15.03 -6.08 -3.31
C ILE A 187 -15.86 -4.82 -3.54
N ALA A 188 -15.40 -3.69 -3.02
CA ALA A 188 -15.99 -2.38 -3.26
C ALA A 188 -15.09 -1.58 -4.20
N VAL A 189 -15.64 -1.12 -5.32
CA VAL A 189 -14.92 -0.40 -6.37
C VAL A 189 -15.54 0.97 -6.57
N ARG A 190 -14.69 1.99 -6.58
CA ARG A 190 -15.03 3.34 -7.00
C ARG A 190 -14.04 3.80 -8.06
N ILE A 191 -14.52 4.17 -9.23
CA ILE A 191 -13.71 4.73 -10.32
C ILE A 191 -14.35 6.05 -10.71
N ASP A 192 -13.63 7.16 -10.48
CA ASP A 192 -14.04 8.47 -10.97
C ASP A 192 -13.63 8.64 -12.43
N SER A 193 -12.36 8.30 -12.77
CA SER A 193 -11.84 8.15 -14.13
C SER A 193 -10.69 7.14 -14.11
N GLY A 194 -10.60 6.23 -15.07
CA GLY A 194 -9.53 5.24 -15.10
C GLY A 194 -10.02 3.84 -15.40
N GLU A 195 -9.15 2.85 -15.15
CA GLU A 195 -9.41 1.46 -15.50
C GLU A 195 -9.08 0.52 -14.34
N LEU A 196 -9.96 -0.43 -14.09
CA LEU A 196 -9.73 -1.50 -13.13
C LEU A 196 -10.01 -2.86 -13.76
N ALA A 197 -9.06 -3.77 -13.66
CA ALA A 197 -9.23 -5.18 -14.01
C ALA A 197 -9.17 -6.06 -12.75
N LEU A 198 -10.21 -6.85 -12.52
CA LEU A 198 -10.27 -7.92 -11.54
C LEU A 198 -10.16 -9.25 -12.27
N LEU A 199 -9.05 -9.94 -12.16
CA LEU A 199 -8.72 -11.13 -12.92
C LEU A 199 -8.51 -12.33 -11.99
N SER A 200 -8.79 -13.52 -12.50
CA SER A 200 -8.41 -14.77 -11.85
C SER A 200 -6.90 -14.97 -11.96
N GLY A 201 -6.24 -15.34 -10.87
CA GLY A 201 -4.81 -15.63 -10.78
C GLY A 201 -4.51 -17.11 -10.66
#